data_b9f0a6faa74573bc35d6cfbfa1ea5bf5
#
_entry.id   b9f0a6faa74573bc35d6cfbfa1ea5bf5
#
_cell.length_a   1.000
_cell.length_b   1.000
_cell.length_c   1.000
_cell.angle_alpha   90.00
_cell.angle_beta   90.00
_cell.angle_gamma   90.00
#
_symmetry.space_group_name_H-M   'P 1'
#
loop_
_entity.id
_entity.type
_entity.pdbx_description
1 polymer ?
#
loop_
_entity_poly.entity_id
_entity_poly.type
_entity_poly.pdbx_seq_one_letter_code
_entity_poly.pdbx_strand_id
1 'polypeptide(L)'
;MKRLIQLILITVPLFFVNSVTGQEPIKLGHINSQELYTAMPEMDSAQKNLEAIAKQYETTLEQLQVEFNKKYEEYNKMTQDPTAVELILRTKEDELQTLQQRIQAFQQEAQNEITKKRTEFFQPVQNKAQKAINDVGSENGFTYIFDVNAGIVYAADNTIDVLPLVKKKLGIE
;
A
#
# COMPACT_ATOMS: atom_id res chain seq x y z
N MET A 1 36.34 73.89 56.38
CA MET A 1 36.04 72.54 56.80
C MET A 1 35.12 71.97 55.67
N LYS A 2 35.77 71.31 54.73
CA LYS A 2 35.07 70.80 53.56
C LYS A 2 34.88 69.26 53.72
N ARG A 3 33.67 68.82 53.90
CA ARG A 3 33.35 67.42 53.94
C ARG A 3 33.15 66.86 52.51
N LEU A 4 34.06 66.03 52.08
CA LEU A 4 33.93 65.25 50.85
C LEU A 4 32.86 64.16 51.07
N ILE A 5 31.78 64.21 50.33
CA ILE A 5 30.81 63.15 50.24
C ILE A 5 31.27 62.27 49.08
N GLN A 6 31.81 61.11 49.40
CA GLN A 6 32.09 60.06 48.39
C GLN A 6 30.79 59.37 48.02
N LEU A 7 30.37 59.58 46.79
CA LEU A 7 29.25 58.84 46.17
C LEU A 7 29.77 57.46 45.71
N ILE A 8 29.45 56.44 46.47
CA ILE A 8 29.71 55.07 46.07
C ILE A 8 28.63 54.68 45.07
N LEU A 9 29.02 54.60 43.78
CA LEU A 9 28.18 54.08 42.68
C LEU A 9 28.19 52.56 42.75
N ILE A 10 27.15 51.93 43.33
CA ILE A 10 26.96 50.51 43.34
C ILE A 10 26.43 50.13 41.94
N THR A 11 27.31 49.65 41.09
CA THR A 11 26.94 48.99 39.82
C THR A 11 26.43 47.60 40.13
N VAL A 12 25.11 47.42 40.12
CA VAL A 12 24.47 46.13 40.17
C VAL A 12 24.63 45.49 38.79
N PRO A 13 25.37 44.38 38.66
CA PRO A 13 25.40 43.67 37.37
C PRO A 13 24.02 43.03 37.17
N LEU A 14 23.27 43.54 36.18
CA LEU A 14 22.06 42.89 35.69
C LEU A 14 22.48 41.56 35.05
N PHE A 15 22.42 40.48 35.81
CA PHE A 15 22.47 39.13 35.25
C PHE A 15 21.21 38.94 34.40
N PHE A 16 21.33 39.18 33.10
CA PHE A 16 20.40 38.65 32.12
C PHE A 16 20.53 37.12 32.17
N VAL A 17 19.72 36.50 32.99
CA VAL A 17 19.48 35.04 32.87
C VAL A 17 18.75 34.83 31.55
N ASN A 18 19.54 34.68 30.48
CA ASN A 18 19.00 34.10 29.26
C ASN A 18 18.48 32.72 29.64
N SER A 19 17.16 32.62 29.84
CA SER A 19 16.49 31.31 29.85
C SER A 19 16.73 30.71 28.49
N VAL A 20 17.78 29.89 28.38
CA VAL A 20 17.92 28.97 27.25
C VAL A 20 16.69 28.09 27.37
N THR A 21 15.66 28.40 26.61
CA THR A 21 14.56 27.49 26.39
C THR A 21 15.19 26.27 25.75
N GLY A 22 15.46 25.24 26.57
CA GLY A 22 15.98 23.97 26.09
C GLY A 22 15.05 23.49 25.00
N GLN A 23 15.59 23.28 23.81
CA GLN A 23 14.84 22.63 22.73
C GLN A 23 14.30 21.35 23.34
N GLU A 24 12.99 21.15 23.28
CA GLU A 24 12.40 19.88 23.69
C GLU A 24 13.13 18.75 22.97
N PRO A 25 13.55 17.70 23.68
CA PRO A 25 14.32 16.63 23.08
C PRO A 25 13.49 16.02 21.96
N ILE A 26 14.05 15.99 20.75
CA ILE A 26 13.42 15.37 19.58
C ILE A 26 13.19 13.90 19.91
N LYS A 27 11.91 13.50 19.97
CA LYS A 27 11.53 12.12 20.23
C LYS A 27 11.35 11.39 18.91
N LEU A 28 12.19 10.39 18.68
CA LEU A 28 12.19 9.58 17.48
C LEU A 28 11.66 8.18 17.81
N GLY A 29 10.82 7.66 16.91
CA GLY A 29 10.32 6.29 16.94
C GLY A 29 10.59 5.57 15.63
N HIS A 30 10.42 4.26 15.64
CA HIS A 30 10.42 3.45 14.43
C HIS A 30 9.28 2.44 14.46
N ILE A 31 8.90 1.95 13.29
CA ILE A 31 7.88 0.93 13.11
C ILE A 31 8.25 0.00 11.96
N ASN A 32 7.90 -1.27 12.08
CA ASN A 32 7.87 -2.19 10.95
C ASN A 32 6.46 -2.19 10.35
N SER A 33 6.24 -1.40 9.29
CA SER A 33 4.94 -1.30 8.64
C SER A 33 4.48 -2.62 8.01
N GLN A 34 5.39 -3.45 7.52
CA GLN A 34 5.07 -4.75 6.96
C GLN A 34 4.52 -5.70 8.03
N GLU A 35 5.12 -5.71 9.22
CA GLU A 35 4.61 -6.50 10.34
C GLU A 35 3.25 -6.00 10.81
N LEU A 36 3.05 -4.68 10.85
CA LEU A 36 1.75 -4.09 11.16
C LEU A 36 0.68 -4.57 10.20
N TYR A 37 0.93 -4.45 8.87
CA TYR A 37 -0.04 -4.89 7.86
C TYR A 37 -0.35 -6.39 7.97
N THR A 38 0.66 -7.21 8.20
CA THR A 38 0.47 -8.67 8.36
C THR A 38 -0.37 -9.00 9.60
N ALA A 39 -0.32 -8.17 10.64
CA ALA A 39 -1.13 -8.36 11.86
C ALA A 39 -2.57 -7.86 11.71
N MET A 40 -2.90 -7.09 10.66
CA MET A 40 -4.25 -6.53 10.47
C MET A 40 -5.19 -7.54 9.81
N PRO A 41 -6.31 -7.93 10.46
CA PRO A 41 -7.28 -8.88 9.87
C PRO A 41 -7.91 -8.39 8.57
N GLU A 42 -8.04 -7.06 8.43
CA GLU A 42 -8.57 -6.44 7.21
C GLU A 42 -7.61 -6.64 6.02
N MET A 43 -6.31 -6.72 6.25
CA MET A 43 -5.32 -7.00 5.21
C MET A 43 -5.48 -8.43 4.68
N ASP A 44 -5.64 -9.41 5.56
CA ASP A 44 -5.93 -10.80 5.17
C ASP A 44 -7.24 -10.91 4.39
N SER A 45 -8.28 -10.20 4.83
CA SER A 45 -9.57 -10.15 4.13
C SER A 45 -9.45 -9.50 2.75
N ALA A 46 -8.71 -8.39 2.63
CA ALA A 46 -8.45 -7.73 1.36
C ALA A 46 -7.70 -8.64 0.38
N GLN A 47 -6.69 -9.35 0.87
CA GLN A 47 -5.93 -10.33 0.09
C GLN A 47 -6.82 -11.46 -0.43
N LYS A 48 -7.61 -12.09 0.45
CA LYS A 48 -8.53 -13.18 0.08
C LYS A 48 -9.57 -12.74 -0.96
N ASN A 49 -10.12 -11.54 -0.78
CA ASN A 49 -11.08 -10.99 -1.74
C ASN A 49 -10.45 -10.75 -3.12
N LEU A 50 -9.23 -10.20 -3.15
CA LEU A 50 -8.51 -10.00 -4.41
C LEU A 50 -8.18 -11.32 -5.09
N GLU A 51 -7.71 -12.33 -4.34
CA GLU A 51 -7.43 -13.66 -4.85
C GLU A 51 -8.69 -14.34 -5.42
N ALA A 52 -9.83 -14.22 -4.75
CA ALA A 52 -11.08 -14.76 -5.23
C ALA A 52 -11.51 -14.15 -6.57
N ILE A 53 -11.36 -12.83 -6.73
CA ILE A 53 -11.66 -12.14 -7.99
C ILE A 53 -10.66 -12.54 -9.09
N ALA A 54 -9.37 -12.60 -8.78
CA ALA A 54 -8.35 -13.03 -9.73
C ALA A 54 -8.63 -14.46 -10.24
N LYS A 55 -9.03 -15.35 -9.34
CA LYS A 55 -9.41 -16.73 -9.69
C LYS A 55 -10.65 -16.81 -10.58
N GLN A 56 -11.64 -15.93 -10.37
CA GLN A 56 -12.81 -15.87 -11.26
C GLN A 56 -12.40 -15.45 -12.68
N TYR A 57 -11.53 -14.46 -12.82
CA TYR A 57 -11.04 -14.02 -14.14
C TYR A 57 -10.20 -15.10 -14.82
N GLU A 58 -9.30 -15.78 -14.06
CA GLU A 58 -8.52 -16.90 -14.56
C GLU A 58 -9.44 -18.00 -15.11
N THR A 59 -10.47 -18.41 -14.34
CA THR A 59 -11.43 -19.43 -14.76
C THR A 59 -12.18 -19.03 -16.03
N THR A 60 -12.61 -17.77 -16.12
CA THR A 60 -13.31 -17.28 -17.31
C THR A 60 -12.38 -17.28 -18.53
N LEU A 61 -11.12 -16.88 -18.36
CA LEU A 61 -10.12 -16.91 -19.43
C LEU A 61 -9.86 -18.33 -19.92
N GLU A 62 -9.74 -19.28 -18.99
CA GLU A 62 -9.58 -20.70 -19.31
C GLU A 62 -10.77 -21.23 -20.12
N GLN A 63 -12.00 -20.88 -19.74
CA GLN A 63 -13.20 -21.27 -20.48
C GLN A 63 -13.20 -20.72 -21.90
N LEU A 64 -12.83 -19.44 -22.08
CA LEU A 64 -12.71 -18.82 -23.39
C LEU A 64 -11.64 -19.52 -24.26
N GLN A 65 -10.52 -19.91 -23.65
CA GLN A 65 -9.44 -20.61 -24.35
C GLN A 65 -9.87 -22.04 -24.75
N VAL A 66 -10.60 -22.74 -23.89
CA VAL A 66 -11.16 -24.07 -24.20
C VAL A 66 -12.16 -23.94 -25.34
N GLU A 67 -13.04 -22.93 -25.33
CA GLU A 67 -13.98 -22.66 -26.43
C GLU A 67 -13.24 -22.43 -27.75
N PHE A 68 -12.20 -21.57 -27.70
CA PHE A 68 -11.39 -21.30 -28.90
C PHE A 68 -10.75 -22.56 -29.45
N ASN A 69 -10.10 -23.36 -28.62
CA ASN A 69 -9.44 -24.58 -29.04
C ASN A 69 -10.45 -25.57 -29.69
N LYS A 70 -11.63 -25.74 -29.10
CA LYS A 70 -12.69 -26.60 -29.65
C LYS A 70 -13.15 -26.10 -31.03
N LYS A 71 -13.46 -24.81 -31.19
CA LYS A 71 -13.87 -24.22 -32.47
C LYS A 71 -12.76 -24.32 -33.52
N TYR A 72 -11.50 -24.16 -33.09
CA TYR A 72 -10.33 -24.28 -33.97
C TYR A 72 -10.17 -25.72 -34.49
N GLU A 73 -10.36 -26.72 -33.64
CA GLU A 73 -10.34 -28.15 -34.06
C GLU A 73 -11.49 -28.45 -35.03
N GLU A 74 -12.69 -27.95 -34.78
CA GLU A 74 -13.84 -28.09 -35.68
C GLU A 74 -13.55 -27.47 -37.05
N TYR A 75 -13.00 -26.27 -37.09
CA TYR A 75 -12.60 -25.56 -38.31
C TYR A 75 -11.56 -26.37 -39.09
N ASN A 76 -10.51 -26.86 -38.42
CA ASN A 76 -9.45 -27.67 -39.04
C ASN A 76 -9.99 -28.97 -39.66
N LYS A 77 -10.94 -29.64 -39.03
CA LYS A 77 -11.61 -30.82 -39.60
C LYS A 77 -12.41 -30.46 -40.86
N MET A 78 -13.10 -29.32 -40.84
CA MET A 78 -13.88 -28.87 -41.99
C MET A 78 -13.01 -28.45 -43.17
N THR A 79 -11.84 -27.85 -42.94
CA THR A 79 -10.91 -27.47 -44.03
C THR A 79 -10.31 -28.68 -44.77
N GLN A 80 -10.33 -29.85 -44.13
CA GLN A 80 -9.85 -31.12 -44.72
C GLN A 80 -10.94 -31.87 -45.50
N ASP A 81 -12.20 -31.43 -45.40
CA ASP A 81 -13.33 -32.01 -46.09
C ASP A 81 -13.46 -31.41 -47.52
N PRO A 82 -13.26 -32.19 -48.58
CA PRO A 82 -13.40 -31.70 -49.96
C PRO A 82 -14.80 -31.20 -50.32
N THR A 83 -15.80 -31.52 -49.51
CA THR A 83 -17.19 -31.11 -49.70
C THR A 83 -17.58 -29.86 -48.88
N ALA A 84 -16.65 -29.32 -48.12
CA ALA A 84 -16.88 -28.16 -47.29
C ALA A 84 -17.33 -26.94 -48.11
N VAL A 85 -18.40 -26.30 -47.67
CA VAL A 85 -18.93 -25.08 -48.28
C VAL A 85 -18.11 -23.87 -47.87
N GLU A 86 -17.52 -23.18 -48.85
CA GLU A 86 -16.65 -22.03 -48.64
C GLU A 86 -17.26 -20.95 -47.72
N LEU A 87 -18.56 -20.64 -47.87
CA LEU A 87 -19.26 -19.66 -47.02
C LEU A 87 -19.26 -20.09 -45.56
N ILE A 88 -19.39 -21.39 -45.27
CA ILE A 88 -19.34 -21.90 -43.85
C ILE A 88 -17.93 -21.79 -43.27
N LEU A 89 -16.91 -22.11 -44.08
CA LEU A 89 -15.53 -21.97 -43.66
C LEU A 89 -15.18 -20.51 -43.27
N ARG A 90 -15.57 -19.53 -44.11
CA ARG A 90 -15.41 -18.11 -43.80
C ARG A 90 -16.12 -17.69 -42.50
N THR A 91 -17.35 -18.18 -42.30
CA THR A 91 -18.09 -17.87 -41.07
C THR A 91 -17.38 -18.44 -39.85
N LYS A 92 -16.80 -19.64 -39.93
CA LYS A 92 -16.03 -20.23 -38.83
C LYS A 92 -14.72 -19.50 -38.57
N GLU A 93 -14.05 -19.03 -39.63
CA GLU A 93 -12.85 -18.22 -39.50
C GLU A 93 -13.15 -16.90 -38.80
N ASP A 94 -14.24 -16.20 -39.19
CA ASP A 94 -14.69 -14.96 -38.56
C ASP A 94 -15.05 -15.19 -37.06
N GLU A 95 -15.71 -16.30 -36.73
CA GLU A 95 -16.00 -16.67 -35.34
C GLU A 95 -14.73 -16.84 -34.53
N LEU A 96 -13.70 -17.53 -35.07
CA LEU A 96 -12.41 -17.73 -34.41
C LEU A 96 -11.67 -16.41 -34.21
N GLN A 97 -11.65 -15.56 -35.23
CA GLN A 97 -11.03 -14.24 -35.09
C GLN A 97 -11.72 -13.38 -34.04
N THR A 98 -13.05 -13.39 -34.02
CA THR A 98 -13.84 -12.66 -33.01
C THR A 98 -13.56 -13.19 -31.60
N LEU A 99 -13.49 -14.51 -31.43
CA LEU A 99 -13.20 -15.13 -30.13
C LEU A 99 -11.77 -14.81 -29.65
N GLN A 100 -10.81 -14.81 -30.57
CA GLN A 100 -9.42 -14.41 -30.25
C GLN A 100 -9.34 -12.95 -29.77
N GLN A 101 -10.04 -12.05 -30.47
CA GLN A 101 -10.13 -10.65 -30.03
C GLN A 101 -10.79 -10.51 -28.67
N ARG A 102 -11.85 -11.28 -28.42
CA ARG A 102 -12.54 -11.31 -27.12
C ARG A 102 -11.62 -11.79 -26.00
N ILE A 103 -10.80 -12.82 -26.24
CA ILE A 103 -9.81 -13.32 -25.27
C ILE A 103 -8.80 -12.20 -24.92
N GLN A 104 -8.25 -11.55 -25.94
CA GLN A 104 -7.28 -10.46 -25.72
C GLN A 104 -7.90 -9.27 -24.98
N ALA A 105 -9.10 -8.86 -25.36
CA ALA A 105 -9.83 -7.79 -24.68
C ALA A 105 -10.12 -8.14 -23.21
N PHE A 106 -10.58 -9.37 -22.96
CA PHE A 106 -10.86 -9.85 -21.60
C PHE A 106 -9.59 -9.89 -20.74
N GLN A 107 -8.45 -10.35 -21.27
CA GLN A 107 -7.17 -10.34 -20.55
C GLN A 107 -6.79 -8.94 -20.09
N GLN A 108 -6.90 -7.95 -20.99
CA GLN A 108 -6.58 -6.56 -20.68
C GLN A 108 -7.53 -5.97 -19.64
N GLU A 109 -8.83 -6.22 -19.79
CA GLU A 109 -9.84 -5.74 -18.85
C GLU A 109 -9.69 -6.38 -17.47
N ALA A 110 -9.46 -7.69 -17.40
CA ALA A 110 -9.22 -8.41 -16.16
C ALA A 110 -8.00 -7.84 -15.40
N GLN A 111 -6.91 -7.55 -16.12
CA GLN A 111 -5.71 -6.95 -15.51
C GLN A 111 -6.00 -5.56 -14.94
N ASN A 112 -6.76 -4.74 -15.66
CA ASN A 112 -7.15 -3.41 -15.22
C ASN A 112 -8.07 -3.49 -13.98
N GLU A 113 -9.06 -4.38 -14.00
CA GLU A 113 -9.97 -4.58 -12.87
C GLU A 113 -9.27 -5.14 -11.64
N ILE A 114 -8.32 -6.08 -11.78
CA ILE A 114 -7.48 -6.56 -10.67
C ILE A 114 -6.71 -5.39 -10.03
N THR A 115 -6.10 -4.53 -10.85
CA THR A 115 -5.35 -3.37 -10.35
C THR A 115 -6.27 -2.39 -9.60
N LYS A 116 -7.45 -2.12 -10.15
CA LYS A 116 -8.46 -1.28 -9.52
C LYS A 116 -8.97 -1.88 -8.20
N LYS A 117 -9.30 -3.19 -8.20
CA LYS A 117 -9.75 -3.91 -7.00
C LYS A 117 -8.68 -3.98 -5.93
N ARG A 118 -7.41 -4.11 -6.31
CA ARG A 118 -6.29 -4.01 -5.38
C ARG A 118 -6.32 -2.67 -4.65
N THR A 119 -6.39 -1.56 -5.38
CA THR A 119 -6.47 -0.23 -4.76
C THR A 119 -7.70 -0.10 -3.88
N GLU A 120 -8.88 -0.55 -4.35
CA GLU A 120 -10.15 -0.48 -3.62
C GLU A 120 -10.08 -1.23 -2.26
N PHE A 121 -9.46 -2.41 -2.24
CA PHE A 121 -9.41 -3.23 -1.02
C PHE A 121 -8.27 -2.83 -0.07
N PHE A 122 -7.10 -2.46 -0.59
CA PHE A 122 -5.94 -2.21 0.24
C PHE A 122 -5.83 -0.76 0.72
N GLN A 123 -6.29 0.21 -0.07
CA GLN A 123 -6.19 1.63 0.30
C GLN A 123 -6.90 1.96 1.64
N PRO A 124 -8.11 1.47 1.94
CA PRO A 124 -8.76 1.71 3.23
C PRO A 124 -7.94 1.15 4.40
N VAL A 125 -7.33 -0.03 4.24
CA VAL A 125 -6.51 -0.67 5.28
C VAL A 125 -5.23 0.14 5.52
N GLN A 126 -4.56 0.58 4.46
CA GLN A 126 -3.39 1.45 4.55
C GLN A 126 -3.73 2.78 5.23
N ASN A 127 -4.85 3.40 4.87
CA ASN A 127 -5.31 4.64 5.50
C ASN A 127 -5.60 4.45 7.00
N LYS A 128 -6.20 3.32 7.39
CA LYS A 128 -6.46 2.96 8.79
C LYS A 128 -5.16 2.80 9.58
N ALA A 129 -4.18 2.09 9.01
CA ALA A 129 -2.86 1.92 9.61
C ALA A 129 -2.14 3.26 9.76
N GLN A 130 -2.09 4.06 8.69
CA GLN A 130 -1.45 5.37 8.70
C GLN A 130 -2.09 6.30 9.73
N LYS A 131 -3.42 6.29 9.82
CA LYS A 131 -4.12 7.07 10.85
C LYS A 131 -3.70 6.64 12.25
N ALA A 132 -3.64 5.34 12.53
CA ALA A 132 -3.22 4.84 13.84
C ALA A 132 -1.78 5.21 14.19
N ILE A 133 -0.85 5.17 13.21
CA ILE A 133 0.54 5.61 13.38
C ILE A 133 0.57 7.12 13.71
N ASN A 134 -0.18 7.94 12.99
CA ASN A 134 -0.25 9.39 13.23
C ASN A 134 -0.85 9.69 14.61
N ASP A 135 -1.92 9.01 14.99
CA ASP A 135 -2.55 9.17 16.31
C ASP A 135 -1.56 8.81 17.44
N VAL A 136 -0.86 7.67 17.32
CA VAL A 136 0.19 7.27 18.29
C VAL A 136 1.32 8.27 18.32
N GLY A 137 1.76 8.76 17.16
CA GLY A 137 2.79 9.79 17.05
C GLY A 137 2.44 11.05 17.84
N SER A 138 1.25 11.59 17.59
CA SER A 138 0.80 12.82 18.24
C SER A 138 0.50 12.63 19.72
N GLU A 139 -0.18 11.55 20.13
CA GLU A 139 -0.54 11.26 21.52
C GLU A 139 0.69 11.02 22.42
N ASN A 140 1.78 10.53 21.85
CA ASN A 140 3.00 10.21 22.60
C ASN A 140 4.14 11.23 22.39
N GLY A 141 3.89 12.31 21.65
CA GLY A 141 4.86 13.40 21.45
C GLY A 141 6.06 12.99 20.60
N PHE A 142 5.90 12.07 19.64
CA PHE A 142 6.94 11.76 18.68
C PHE A 142 7.08 12.89 17.65
N THR A 143 8.30 13.31 17.39
CA THR A 143 8.61 14.26 16.30
C THR A 143 8.59 13.55 14.95
N TYR A 144 9.15 12.31 14.90
CA TYR A 144 9.15 11.46 13.71
C TYR A 144 8.99 10.00 14.11
N ILE A 145 8.29 9.24 13.27
CA ILE A 145 8.24 7.79 13.29
C ILE A 145 8.73 7.32 11.92
N PHE A 146 9.79 6.52 11.92
CA PHE A 146 10.42 6.02 10.69
C PHE A 146 9.97 4.59 10.44
N ASP A 147 9.66 4.28 9.17
CA ASP A 147 9.43 2.89 8.78
C ASP A 147 10.77 2.19 8.52
N VAL A 148 11.03 1.09 9.22
CA VAL A 148 12.27 0.32 9.03
C VAL A 148 12.36 -0.31 7.62
N ASN A 149 11.24 -0.49 6.93
CA ASN A 149 11.21 -0.99 5.55
C ASN A 149 11.48 0.11 4.51
N ALA A 150 11.52 1.38 4.91
CA ALA A 150 11.74 2.53 4.02
C ALA A 150 13.23 2.97 3.95
N GLY A 151 14.16 2.03 4.07
CA GLY A 151 15.59 2.30 3.88
C GLY A 151 16.36 2.67 5.14
N ILE A 152 15.83 2.41 6.34
CA ILE A 152 16.61 2.52 7.59
C ILE A 152 17.59 1.36 7.65
N VAL A 153 18.88 1.68 7.61
CA VAL A 153 19.97 0.68 7.63
C VAL A 153 20.32 0.24 9.06
N TYR A 154 20.08 1.13 10.04
CA TYR A 154 20.43 0.87 11.43
C TYR A 154 19.45 1.57 12.37
N ALA A 155 18.96 0.83 13.37
CA ALA A 155 18.25 1.34 14.53
C ALA A 155 18.93 0.78 15.79
N ALA A 156 19.31 1.65 16.71
CA ALA A 156 19.93 1.22 17.96
C ALA A 156 18.89 0.61 18.91
N ASP A 157 19.33 -0.26 19.83
CA ASP A 157 18.46 -0.95 20.80
C ASP A 157 17.69 0.00 21.72
N ASN A 158 18.15 1.24 21.87
CA ASN A 158 17.51 2.27 22.68
C ASN A 158 16.49 3.12 21.89
N THR A 159 16.25 2.83 20.62
CA THR A 159 15.19 3.49 19.85
C THR A 159 13.81 2.95 20.23
N ILE A 160 12.78 3.79 20.08
CA ILE A 160 11.43 3.44 20.54
C ILE A 160 10.70 2.75 19.38
N ASP A 161 10.44 1.45 19.53
CA ASP A 161 9.51 0.73 18.64
C ASP A 161 8.07 1.10 19.00
N VAL A 162 7.36 1.69 18.04
CA VAL A 162 5.96 2.10 18.23
C VAL A 162 4.95 1.05 17.75
N LEU A 163 5.40 -0.06 17.16
CA LEU A 163 4.53 -1.11 16.65
C LEU A 163 3.55 -1.65 17.72
N PRO A 164 3.97 -1.93 18.96
CA PRO A 164 3.04 -2.39 20.00
C PRO A 164 1.98 -1.35 20.35
N LEU A 165 2.34 -0.06 20.35
CA LEU A 165 1.39 1.03 20.59
C LEU A 165 0.36 1.15 19.48
N VAL A 166 0.81 1.00 18.22
CA VAL A 166 -0.06 1.06 17.05
C VAL A 166 -0.99 -0.15 17.00
N LYS A 167 -0.49 -1.37 17.27
CA LYS A 167 -1.31 -2.58 17.40
C LYS A 167 -2.41 -2.39 18.45
N LYS A 168 -2.05 -1.90 19.63
CA LYS A 168 -3.01 -1.59 20.70
C LYS A 168 -4.05 -0.55 20.27
N LYS A 169 -3.62 0.51 19.56
CA LYS A 169 -4.52 1.55 19.02
C LYS A 169 -5.53 1.00 18.02
N LEU A 170 -5.12 0.00 17.24
CA LEU A 170 -5.96 -0.70 16.26
C LEU A 170 -6.83 -1.81 16.90
N GLY A 171 -6.58 -2.18 18.17
CA GLY A 171 -7.27 -3.27 18.84
C GLY A 171 -6.85 -4.67 18.32
N ILE A 172 -5.64 -4.78 17.81
CA ILE A 172 -5.02 -6.03 17.35
C ILE A 172 -3.84 -6.33 18.27
N GLU A 173 -3.92 -7.42 19.03
CA GLU A 173 -2.85 -7.89 19.94
C GLU A 173 -2.11 -9.07 19.31
#